data_52fd33debfa2c9d60671d934bfc1553a
#
_entry.id   52fd33debfa2c9d60671d934bfc1553a
#
_cell.length_a   1.000
_cell.length_b   1.000
_cell.length_c   1.000
_cell.angle_alpha   90.00
_cell.angle_beta   90.00
_cell.angle_gamma   90.00
#
_symmetry.space_group_name_H-M   'P 1'
#
loop_
_entity.id
_entity.type
_entity.pdbx_description
1 polymer ?
#
loop_
_entity_poly.entity_id
_entity_poly.type
_entity_poly.pdbx_seq_one_letter_code
_entity_poly.pdbx_strand_id
1 'polypeptide(L)'
;MSFGRHALIGLLAAMPSMALAQPCTGVVYLTFDTGNMRHAESIAGTLRKHDVKATFFLANEKTARGDYSLDAAWAGYWKELAAEGHAFGSHTWRHGRIGPDAADGAVKYRPSFGQDEGRTVTLSSQDFCAELKRPGAAFREYTGRTLDALWRAPGGNATPGALKTAQRCGYAHVQWAPAGFLGDELPSETHSNEALLAQALRNVRDGDVLMAHLGIWSRRDPFAPMIDPLVAGLKQRGFCFRTLRDHPGYRAEQPPITLAASRSR
;
A
#
# COMPACT_ATOMS: atom_id res chain seq x y z
N MET A 1 -71.23 -35.83 -22.31
CA MET A 1 -70.62 -34.50 -22.55
C MET A 1 -69.66 -34.22 -21.39
N SER A 2 -68.35 -34.41 -21.62
CA SER A 2 -67.36 -34.26 -20.57
C SER A 2 -66.47 -33.01 -20.88
N PHE A 3 -66.54 -32.03 -20.00
CA PHE A 3 -65.76 -30.80 -20.14
C PHE A 3 -64.42 -30.98 -19.41
N GLY A 4 -63.34 -31.06 -20.19
CA GLY A 4 -61.95 -31.08 -19.62
C GLY A 4 -61.55 -29.68 -19.15
N ARG A 5 -61.14 -29.59 -17.88
CA ARG A 5 -60.56 -28.37 -17.31
C ARG A 5 -59.04 -28.38 -17.57
N HIS A 6 -58.56 -27.48 -18.39
CA HIS A 6 -57.13 -27.23 -18.58
C HIS A 6 -56.64 -26.29 -17.48
N ALA A 7 -55.72 -26.78 -16.62
CA ALA A 7 -55.04 -25.97 -15.63
C ALA A 7 -53.81 -25.32 -16.32
N LEU A 8 -53.80 -23.98 -16.43
CA LEU A 8 -52.61 -23.21 -16.80
C LEU A 8 -51.67 -23.13 -15.58
N ILE A 9 -50.53 -23.77 -15.70
CA ILE A 9 -49.44 -23.63 -14.74
C ILE A 9 -48.62 -22.41 -15.17
N GLY A 10 -48.80 -21.30 -14.45
CA GLY A 10 -48.01 -20.08 -14.66
C GLY A 10 -46.57 -20.27 -14.12
N LEU A 11 -45.59 -20.24 -15.01
CA LEU A 11 -44.16 -20.21 -14.65
C LEU A 11 -43.81 -18.81 -14.13
N LEU A 12 -43.65 -18.65 -12.82
CA LEU A 12 -43.06 -17.43 -12.23
C LEU A 12 -41.55 -17.48 -12.50
N ALA A 13 -41.07 -16.69 -13.43
CA ALA A 13 -39.64 -16.43 -13.62
C ALA A 13 -39.10 -15.58 -12.44
N ALA A 14 -38.28 -16.16 -11.60
CA ALA A 14 -37.55 -15.43 -10.55
C ALA A 14 -36.52 -14.51 -11.23
N MET A 15 -36.77 -13.21 -11.23
CA MET A 15 -35.76 -12.22 -11.65
C MET A 15 -34.63 -12.16 -10.61
N PRO A 16 -33.37 -12.25 -11.02
CA PRO A 16 -32.28 -12.06 -10.10
C PRO A 16 -32.31 -10.60 -9.59
N SER A 17 -32.41 -10.43 -8.27
CA SER A 17 -32.27 -9.12 -7.63
C SER A 17 -30.84 -8.65 -7.84
N MET A 18 -30.63 -7.67 -8.72
CA MET A 18 -29.37 -6.90 -8.76
C MET A 18 -29.27 -6.15 -7.43
N ALA A 19 -28.43 -6.64 -6.53
CA ALA A 19 -28.05 -5.90 -5.33
C ALA A 19 -27.33 -4.63 -5.79
N LEU A 20 -28.00 -3.48 -5.69
CA LEU A 20 -27.38 -2.18 -5.89
C LEU A 20 -26.25 -2.04 -4.86
N ALA A 21 -25.02 -1.80 -5.33
CA ALA A 21 -23.89 -1.51 -4.45
C ALA A 21 -24.28 -0.34 -3.54
N GLN A 22 -24.22 -0.54 -2.23
CA GLN A 22 -24.52 0.51 -1.25
C GLN A 22 -23.54 1.68 -1.48
N PRO A 23 -24.00 2.93 -1.53
CA PRO A 23 -23.12 4.07 -1.68
C PRO A 23 -22.17 4.13 -0.49
N CYS A 24 -20.90 4.47 -0.77
CA CYS A 24 -19.89 4.63 0.30
C CYS A 24 -20.27 5.79 1.22
N THR A 25 -20.24 5.58 2.53
CA THR A 25 -20.40 6.63 3.54
C THR A 25 -19.09 7.34 3.85
N GLY A 26 -17.97 6.79 3.37
CA GLY A 26 -16.62 7.32 3.48
C GLY A 26 -15.62 6.50 2.67
N VAL A 27 -14.42 7.02 2.49
CA VAL A 27 -13.32 6.39 1.77
C VAL A 27 -12.11 6.27 2.69
N VAL A 28 -11.45 5.13 2.67
CA VAL A 28 -10.17 4.90 3.37
C VAL A 28 -9.13 4.40 2.39
N TYR A 29 -7.85 4.68 2.70
CA TYR A 29 -6.72 4.36 1.84
C TYR A 29 -5.81 3.37 2.57
N LEU A 30 -5.99 2.07 2.28
CA LEU A 30 -5.16 1.02 2.86
C LEU A 30 -3.80 1.02 2.17
N THR A 31 -2.73 1.08 2.97
CA THR A 31 -1.37 1.11 2.46
C THR A 31 -0.48 0.09 3.15
N PHE A 32 0.51 -0.44 2.42
CA PHE A 32 1.48 -1.39 2.93
C PHE A 32 2.90 -0.96 2.59
N ASP A 33 3.78 -0.98 3.57
CA ASP A 33 5.22 -0.88 3.37
C ASP A 33 5.80 -2.30 3.20
N THR A 34 6.90 -2.46 2.47
CA THR A 34 7.46 -3.78 2.12
C THR A 34 7.76 -4.66 3.33
N GLY A 35 8.58 -4.20 4.27
CA GLY A 35 9.03 -5.03 5.39
C GLY A 35 9.66 -6.36 4.95
N ASN A 36 9.49 -7.44 5.72
CA ASN A 36 10.11 -8.75 5.44
C ASN A 36 9.32 -9.64 4.45
N MET A 37 8.26 -9.16 3.86
CA MET A 37 7.43 -9.83 2.83
C MET A 37 6.82 -11.18 3.24
N ARG A 38 6.95 -11.62 4.49
CA ARG A 38 6.48 -12.96 4.93
C ARG A 38 4.99 -13.20 4.66
N HIS A 39 4.19 -12.16 4.72
CA HIS A 39 2.73 -12.21 4.56
C HIS A 39 2.23 -11.59 3.26
N ALA A 40 3.12 -11.25 2.34
CA ALA A 40 2.80 -10.57 1.09
C ALA A 40 1.71 -11.29 0.29
N GLU A 41 1.84 -12.58 0.07
CA GLU A 41 0.90 -13.39 -0.72
C GLU A 41 -0.46 -13.54 -0.03
N SER A 42 -0.48 -13.73 1.31
CA SER A 42 -1.73 -13.84 2.06
C SER A 42 -2.50 -12.51 2.11
N ILE A 43 -1.78 -11.39 2.24
CA ILE A 43 -2.39 -10.05 2.17
C ILE A 43 -2.95 -9.80 0.76
N ALA A 44 -2.22 -10.11 -0.31
CA ALA A 44 -2.72 -10.00 -1.67
C ALA A 44 -3.98 -10.87 -1.89
N GLY A 45 -4.00 -12.09 -1.37
CA GLY A 45 -5.19 -12.95 -1.38
C GLY A 45 -6.40 -12.32 -0.66
N THR A 46 -6.16 -11.70 0.49
CA THR A 46 -7.20 -10.96 1.24
C THR A 46 -7.74 -9.77 0.45
N LEU A 47 -6.87 -9.00 -0.20
CA LEU A 47 -7.28 -7.85 -1.02
C LEU A 47 -8.15 -8.31 -2.20
N ARG A 48 -7.78 -9.40 -2.88
CA ARG A 48 -8.59 -10.03 -3.96
C ARG A 48 -9.94 -10.51 -3.44
N LYS A 49 -9.95 -11.26 -2.33
CA LYS A 49 -11.17 -11.77 -1.68
C LYS A 49 -12.20 -10.66 -1.45
N HIS A 50 -11.74 -9.50 -1.04
CA HIS A 50 -12.60 -8.35 -0.75
C HIS A 50 -12.77 -7.36 -1.91
N ASP A 51 -12.14 -7.60 -3.06
CA ASP A 51 -12.05 -6.63 -4.17
C ASP A 51 -11.62 -5.23 -3.67
N VAL A 52 -10.52 -5.19 -2.94
CA VAL A 52 -9.93 -3.96 -2.39
C VAL A 52 -8.63 -3.66 -3.11
N LYS A 53 -8.46 -2.41 -3.54
CA LYS A 53 -7.19 -1.90 -4.05
C LYS A 53 -6.48 -1.12 -2.96
N ALA A 54 -5.16 -1.32 -2.85
CA ALA A 54 -4.30 -0.70 -1.86
C ALA A 54 -3.14 0.04 -2.53
N THR A 55 -2.36 0.78 -1.75
CA THR A 55 -1.11 1.38 -2.19
C THR A 55 0.07 0.75 -1.47
N PHE A 56 1.11 0.38 -2.20
CA PHE A 56 2.32 -0.25 -1.67
C PHE A 56 3.51 0.70 -1.77
N PHE A 57 4.26 0.86 -0.68
CA PHE A 57 5.50 1.63 -0.65
C PHE A 57 6.69 0.69 -0.67
N LEU A 58 7.51 0.78 -1.72
CA LEU A 58 8.53 -0.19 -2.06
C LEU A 58 9.92 0.25 -1.61
N ALA A 59 10.57 -0.57 -0.80
CA ALA A 59 12.01 -0.54 -0.53
C ALA A 59 12.62 -1.89 -0.89
N ASN A 60 13.93 -1.97 -1.17
CA ASN A 60 14.58 -3.25 -1.44
C ASN A 60 15.05 -3.91 -0.13
N GLU A 61 14.10 -4.30 0.70
CA GLU A 61 14.35 -4.89 2.02
C GLU A 61 14.64 -6.39 1.96
N LYS A 62 15.42 -6.88 2.92
CA LYS A 62 15.67 -8.30 3.08
C LYS A 62 14.37 -9.01 3.48
N THR A 63 14.04 -10.08 2.75
CA THR A 63 12.81 -10.84 3.00
C THR A 63 13.02 -12.02 3.94
N ALA A 64 11.92 -12.59 4.41
CA ALA A 64 11.94 -13.81 5.21
C ALA A 64 12.43 -15.05 4.42
N ARG A 65 12.54 -14.96 3.09
CA ARG A 65 13.09 -16.00 2.20
C ARG A 65 14.60 -15.89 2.06
N GLY A 66 15.22 -14.80 2.54
CA GLY A 66 16.66 -14.56 2.42
C GLY A 66 17.09 -13.78 1.17
N ASP A 67 16.17 -13.52 0.25
CA ASP A 67 16.31 -12.62 -0.90
C ASP A 67 15.90 -11.17 -0.53
N TYR A 68 15.78 -10.30 -1.53
CA TYR A 68 15.29 -8.93 -1.36
C TYR A 68 13.95 -8.73 -2.06
N SER A 69 13.11 -7.87 -1.49
CA SER A 69 11.73 -7.61 -1.95
C SER A 69 11.60 -7.13 -3.40
N LEU A 70 12.67 -6.59 -3.97
CA LEU A 70 12.72 -6.15 -5.37
C LEU A 70 13.69 -7.01 -6.22
N ASP A 71 14.03 -8.22 -5.77
CA ASP A 71 14.72 -9.21 -6.59
C ASP A 71 13.78 -9.87 -7.61
N ALA A 72 14.34 -10.46 -8.65
CA ALA A 72 13.59 -11.12 -9.72
C ALA A 72 12.62 -12.21 -9.23
N ALA A 73 12.90 -12.83 -8.08
CA ALA A 73 12.01 -13.82 -7.45
C ALA A 73 10.63 -13.22 -7.09
N TRP A 74 10.53 -11.92 -6.89
CA TRP A 74 9.28 -11.21 -6.56
C TRP A 74 8.62 -10.55 -7.79
N ALA A 75 9.23 -10.67 -8.97
CA ALA A 75 8.73 -10.02 -10.19
C ALA A 75 7.27 -10.41 -10.52
N GLY A 76 6.92 -11.70 -10.37
CA GLY A 76 5.56 -12.21 -10.57
C GLY A 76 4.56 -11.55 -9.63
N TYR A 77 4.88 -11.48 -8.35
CA TYR A 77 4.05 -10.86 -7.32
C TYR A 77 3.74 -9.38 -7.63
N TRP A 78 4.77 -8.58 -7.93
CA TRP A 78 4.59 -7.17 -8.26
C TRP A 78 3.83 -6.97 -9.56
N LYS A 79 4.07 -7.84 -10.57
CA LYS A 79 3.37 -7.79 -11.85
C LYS A 79 1.87 -8.06 -11.70
N GLU A 80 1.49 -9.03 -10.89
CA GLU A 80 0.08 -9.35 -10.59
C GLU A 80 -0.61 -8.18 -9.92
N LEU A 81 -0.06 -7.64 -8.82
CA LEU A 81 -0.63 -6.50 -8.11
C LEU A 81 -0.75 -5.26 -9.01
N ALA A 82 0.24 -5.03 -9.88
CA ALA A 82 0.19 -3.93 -10.84
C ALA A 82 -0.92 -4.13 -11.87
N ALA A 83 -1.13 -5.35 -12.35
CA ALA A 83 -2.23 -5.70 -13.27
C ALA A 83 -3.61 -5.56 -12.61
N GLU A 84 -3.70 -5.88 -11.33
CA GLU A 84 -4.92 -5.76 -10.52
C GLU A 84 -5.32 -4.31 -10.20
N GLY A 85 -4.48 -3.33 -10.52
CA GLY A 85 -4.82 -1.91 -10.36
C GLY A 85 -4.40 -1.28 -9.04
N HIS A 86 -3.56 -1.94 -8.24
CA HIS A 86 -2.95 -1.34 -7.07
C HIS A 86 -2.05 -0.16 -7.43
N ALA A 87 -1.84 0.76 -6.47
CA ALA A 87 -0.92 1.88 -6.59
C ALA A 87 0.43 1.56 -5.91
N PHE A 88 1.48 2.25 -6.31
CA PHE A 88 2.83 1.99 -5.80
C PHE A 88 3.59 3.29 -5.63
N GLY A 89 4.24 3.47 -4.47
CA GLY A 89 5.12 4.57 -4.15
C GLY A 89 6.51 4.07 -3.74
N SER A 90 7.43 5.00 -3.50
CA SER A 90 8.79 4.71 -3.03
C SER A 90 8.84 4.70 -1.50
N HIS A 91 9.58 3.74 -0.93
CA HIS A 91 9.94 3.71 0.49
C HIS A 91 11.45 3.86 0.69
N THR A 92 12.13 4.53 -0.26
CA THR A 92 13.57 4.58 -0.47
C THR A 92 14.20 3.22 -0.81
N TRP A 93 15.33 3.20 -1.50
CA TRP A 93 15.93 1.93 -1.91
C TRP A 93 16.44 1.12 -0.73
N ARG A 94 17.26 1.74 0.15
CA ARG A 94 17.89 1.06 1.27
C ARG A 94 17.11 1.16 2.59
N HIS A 95 15.81 1.52 2.53
CA HIS A 95 14.94 1.65 3.71
C HIS A 95 15.62 2.46 4.84
N GLY A 96 16.22 3.59 4.50
CA GLY A 96 17.05 4.33 5.44
C GLY A 96 16.26 5.35 6.26
N ARG A 97 16.62 5.45 7.54
CA ARG A 97 16.07 6.48 8.42
C ARG A 97 16.61 7.86 8.06
N ILE A 98 15.71 8.82 8.00
CA ILE A 98 16.07 10.24 7.79
C ILE A 98 16.55 10.82 9.12
N GLY A 99 17.73 11.40 9.10
CA GLY A 99 18.30 12.12 10.23
C GLY A 99 18.01 13.65 10.16
N PRO A 100 18.62 14.43 11.08
CA PRO A 100 18.48 15.90 11.07
C PRO A 100 18.86 16.52 9.73
N ASP A 101 18.24 17.65 9.39
CA ASP A 101 18.54 18.39 8.18
C ASP A 101 20.03 18.76 8.10
N ALA A 102 20.59 18.73 6.90
CA ALA A 102 21.94 19.14 6.57
C ALA A 102 21.91 20.35 5.63
N ALA A 103 23.07 21.00 5.45
CA ALA A 103 23.19 22.15 4.58
C ALA A 103 22.90 21.79 3.11
N ASP A 104 22.56 22.81 2.31
CA ASP A 104 22.44 22.73 0.85
C ASP A 104 21.44 21.66 0.32
N GLY A 105 20.46 21.33 1.15
CA GLY A 105 19.45 20.33 0.80
C GLY A 105 19.96 18.88 0.84
N ALA A 106 21.14 18.64 1.41
CA ALA A 106 21.65 17.31 1.71
C ALA A 106 20.80 16.68 2.82
N VAL A 107 20.75 15.35 2.83
CA VAL A 107 19.94 14.57 3.77
C VAL A 107 20.83 13.63 4.56
N LYS A 108 20.78 13.72 5.90
CA LYS A 108 21.38 12.70 6.76
C LYS A 108 20.54 11.44 6.68
N TYR A 109 21.19 10.34 6.37
CA TYR A 109 20.53 9.09 6.01
C TYR A 109 21.24 7.90 6.64
N ARG A 110 20.49 7.00 7.27
CA ARG A 110 21.04 5.78 7.85
C ARG A 110 20.41 4.57 7.19
N PRO A 111 21.08 3.97 6.18
CA PRO A 111 20.58 2.78 5.50
C PRO A 111 20.33 1.62 6.47
N SER A 112 19.27 0.86 6.25
CA SER A 112 18.98 -0.37 7.00
C SER A 112 19.67 -1.59 6.41
N PHE A 113 20.20 -1.49 5.19
CA PHE A 113 20.97 -2.56 4.52
C PHE A 113 21.79 -2.02 3.35
N GLY A 114 22.69 -2.89 2.83
CA GLY A 114 23.58 -2.59 1.71
C GLY A 114 24.75 -1.68 2.10
N GLN A 115 25.22 -0.90 1.13
CA GLN A 115 26.33 0.02 1.39
C GLN A 115 26.00 0.98 2.53
N ASP A 116 26.92 1.13 3.48
CA ASP A 116 26.82 1.98 4.68
C ASP A 116 25.72 1.55 5.67
N GLU A 117 25.30 0.29 5.63
CA GLU A 117 24.31 -0.25 6.57
C GLU A 117 24.62 0.15 8.02
N GLY A 118 23.60 0.66 8.71
CA GLY A 118 23.68 1.06 10.11
C GLY A 118 24.51 2.32 10.40
N ARG A 119 25.21 2.91 9.41
CA ARG A 119 25.99 4.14 9.57
C ARG A 119 25.22 5.35 9.04
N THR A 120 25.29 6.47 9.74
CA THR A 120 24.72 7.71 9.24
C THR A 120 25.65 8.33 8.21
N VAL A 121 25.19 8.50 6.99
CA VAL A 121 25.86 9.19 5.90
C VAL A 121 25.13 10.49 5.54
N THR A 122 25.79 11.39 4.83
CA THR A 122 25.17 12.58 4.27
C THR A 122 25.03 12.39 2.77
N LEU A 123 23.79 12.26 2.30
CA LEU A 123 23.48 12.17 0.88
C LEU A 123 23.32 13.55 0.30
N SER A 124 23.92 13.83 -0.86
CA SER A 124 23.57 15.01 -1.63
C SER A 124 22.09 14.99 -2.04
N SER A 125 21.52 16.10 -2.44
CA SER A 125 20.15 16.14 -2.99
C SER A 125 19.97 15.16 -4.16
N GLN A 126 21.00 15.01 -5.00
CA GLN A 126 20.99 14.08 -6.14
C GLN A 126 20.99 12.63 -5.68
N ASP A 127 21.81 12.27 -4.69
CA ASP A 127 21.89 10.90 -4.15
C ASP A 127 20.60 10.53 -3.42
N PHE A 128 19.99 11.47 -2.69
CA PHE A 128 18.70 11.23 -2.06
C PHE A 128 17.58 11.04 -3.12
N CYS A 129 17.60 11.82 -4.20
CA CYS A 129 16.70 11.57 -5.34
C CYS A 129 16.92 10.18 -5.96
N ALA A 130 18.16 9.71 -6.02
CA ALA A 130 18.46 8.35 -6.50
C ALA A 130 17.88 7.27 -5.57
N GLU A 131 17.98 7.44 -4.25
CA GLU A 131 17.33 6.56 -3.27
C GLU A 131 15.81 6.47 -3.46
N LEU A 132 15.16 7.60 -3.78
CA LEU A 132 13.72 7.63 -4.05
C LEU A 132 13.34 6.99 -5.38
N LYS A 133 14.16 7.12 -6.42
CA LYS A 133 13.86 6.67 -7.78
C LYS A 133 14.18 5.20 -8.03
N ARG A 134 15.18 4.66 -7.33
CA ARG A 134 15.70 3.31 -7.58
C ARG A 134 14.67 2.19 -7.40
N PRO A 135 13.76 2.19 -6.40
CA PRO A 135 12.68 1.20 -6.33
C PRO A 135 11.81 1.19 -7.58
N GLY A 136 11.52 2.38 -8.15
CA GLY A 136 10.74 2.52 -9.37
C GLY A 136 11.45 1.97 -10.61
N ALA A 137 12.77 2.02 -10.67
CA ALA A 137 13.54 1.42 -11.77
C ALA A 137 13.39 -0.11 -11.77
N ALA A 138 13.62 -0.76 -10.61
CA ALA A 138 13.44 -2.20 -10.46
C ALA A 138 11.97 -2.64 -10.71
N PHE A 139 11.01 -1.91 -10.14
CA PHE A 139 9.59 -2.19 -10.36
C PHE A 139 9.21 -2.12 -11.84
N ARG A 140 9.70 -1.12 -12.58
CA ARG A 140 9.43 -0.97 -14.01
C ARG A 140 10.04 -2.09 -14.85
N GLU A 141 11.20 -2.57 -14.47
CA GLU A 141 11.84 -3.72 -15.15
C GLU A 141 10.90 -4.94 -15.13
N TYR A 142 10.24 -5.21 -14.01
CA TYR A 142 9.37 -6.37 -13.84
C TYR A 142 7.96 -6.17 -14.38
N THR A 143 7.40 -4.96 -14.24
CA THR A 143 5.99 -4.70 -14.49
C THR A 143 5.70 -3.91 -15.76
N GLY A 144 6.71 -3.25 -16.32
CA GLY A 144 6.56 -2.26 -17.40
C GLY A 144 5.91 -0.95 -16.95
N ARG A 145 5.60 -0.78 -15.63
CA ARG A 145 4.92 0.40 -15.07
C ARG A 145 5.87 1.21 -14.20
N THR A 146 5.59 2.50 -14.08
CA THR A 146 6.29 3.38 -13.13
C THR A 146 5.58 3.41 -11.78
N LEU A 147 6.33 3.74 -10.72
CA LEU A 147 5.71 4.12 -9.45
C LEU A 147 4.95 5.45 -9.63
N ASP A 148 3.92 5.62 -8.81
CA ASP A 148 3.30 6.91 -8.60
C ASP A 148 4.31 7.88 -7.95
N ALA A 149 4.14 9.18 -8.16
CA ALA A 149 5.04 10.21 -7.63
C ALA A 149 4.89 10.41 -6.10
N LEU A 150 4.79 9.31 -5.38
CA LEU A 150 4.57 9.23 -3.94
C LEU A 150 5.75 8.55 -3.25
N TRP A 151 6.08 9.00 -2.04
CA TRP A 151 7.03 8.31 -1.20
C TRP A 151 6.61 8.34 0.27
N ARG A 152 7.09 7.38 1.03
CA ARG A 152 6.96 7.33 2.49
C ARG A 152 8.34 7.22 3.10
N ALA A 153 8.62 8.04 4.13
CA ALA A 153 9.87 7.95 4.85
C ALA A 153 9.87 6.71 5.76
N PRO A 154 10.92 5.87 5.74
CA PRO A 154 11.06 4.75 6.66
C PRO A 154 10.93 5.18 8.12
N GLY A 155 10.07 4.47 8.89
CA GLY A 155 9.71 4.83 10.25
C GLY A 155 8.87 6.11 10.39
N GLY A 156 8.32 6.62 9.29
CA GLY A 156 7.43 7.80 9.28
C GLY A 156 8.12 9.15 9.53
N ASN A 157 9.44 9.15 9.72
CA ASN A 157 10.18 10.35 10.09
C ASN A 157 10.76 11.05 8.86
N ALA A 158 10.23 12.23 8.52
CA ALA A 158 10.77 13.09 7.48
C ALA A 158 10.99 14.50 8.04
N THR A 159 12.16 15.06 7.75
CA THR A 159 12.50 16.43 8.13
C THR A 159 12.05 17.43 7.07
N PRO A 160 11.85 18.71 7.39
CA PRO A 160 11.50 19.76 6.41
C PRO A 160 12.45 19.80 5.21
N GLY A 161 13.76 19.65 5.44
CA GLY A 161 14.77 19.63 4.38
C GLY A 161 14.63 18.40 3.47
N ALA A 162 14.43 17.20 4.05
CA ALA A 162 14.20 15.98 3.28
C ALA A 162 12.90 16.07 2.46
N LEU A 163 11.81 16.59 3.05
CA LEU A 163 10.54 16.81 2.34
C LEU A 163 10.72 17.73 1.14
N LYS A 164 11.38 18.88 1.34
CA LYS A 164 11.68 19.84 0.28
C LYS A 164 12.55 19.23 -0.83
N THR A 165 13.52 18.40 -0.46
CA THR A 165 14.38 17.73 -1.43
C THR A 165 13.60 16.68 -2.21
N ALA A 166 12.78 15.86 -1.55
CA ALA A 166 11.93 14.89 -2.23
C ALA A 166 10.94 15.54 -3.20
N GLN A 167 10.33 16.66 -2.81
CA GLN A 167 9.44 17.43 -3.67
C GLN A 167 10.16 17.93 -4.94
N ARG A 168 11.39 18.42 -4.81
CA ARG A 168 12.23 18.79 -5.98
C ARG A 168 12.56 17.59 -6.87
N CYS A 169 12.60 16.38 -6.32
CA CYS A 169 12.76 15.16 -7.09
C CYS A 169 11.45 14.68 -7.74
N GLY A 170 10.33 15.36 -7.49
CA GLY A 170 9.02 15.02 -8.03
C GLY A 170 8.22 14.04 -7.17
N TYR A 171 8.50 13.93 -5.86
CA TYR A 171 7.79 13.03 -4.96
C TYR A 171 7.03 13.77 -3.86
N ALA A 172 5.76 13.44 -3.68
CA ALA A 172 4.94 13.84 -2.54
C ALA A 172 5.11 12.84 -1.38
N HIS A 173 5.29 13.36 -0.16
CA HIS A 173 5.40 12.52 1.02
C HIS A 173 4.03 12.11 1.54
N VAL A 174 3.88 10.82 1.84
CA VAL A 174 2.64 10.25 2.39
C VAL A 174 2.86 9.80 3.83
N GLN A 175 2.11 10.40 4.74
CA GLN A 175 1.95 9.92 6.10
C GLN A 175 0.69 9.06 6.23
N TRP A 176 0.51 8.47 7.39
CA TRP A 176 -0.75 7.82 7.80
C TRP A 176 -1.48 8.66 8.84
N ALA A 177 -2.78 8.48 8.93
CA ALA A 177 -3.58 9.11 9.97
C ALA A 177 -3.23 8.53 11.36
N PRO A 178 -3.38 9.28 12.45
CA PRO A 178 -3.16 8.71 13.80
C PRO A 178 -3.97 7.45 14.06
N ALA A 179 -5.24 7.40 13.61
CA ALA A 179 -6.08 6.22 13.69
C ALA A 179 -5.75 5.15 12.64
N GLY A 180 -4.97 5.50 11.62
CA GLY A 180 -4.53 4.63 10.54
C GLY A 180 -3.25 3.86 10.84
N PHE A 181 -2.55 4.15 11.93
CA PHE A 181 -1.46 3.31 12.41
C PHE A 181 -2.04 2.00 12.95
N LEU A 182 -1.93 0.91 12.18
CA LEU A 182 -2.53 -0.37 12.54
C LEU A 182 -1.76 -1.14 13.62
N GLY A 183 -0.55 -0.67 13.97
CA GLY A 183 0.24 -1.18 15.09
C GLY A 183 0.89 -2.55 14.84
N ASP A 184 0.98 -2.99 13.59
CA ASP A 184 1.50 -4.30 13.22
C ASP A 184 3.01 -4.48 13.50
N GLU A 185 3.72 -3.43 13.88
CA GLU A 185 5.11 -3.45 14.33
C GLU A 185 5.27 -3.40 15.87
N LEU A 186 4.17 -3.16 16.60
CA LEU A 186 4.19 -3.12 18.07
C LEU A 186 4.35 -4.53 18.65
N PRO A 187 5.00 -4.69 19.81
CA PRO A 187 5.15 -6.01 20.43
C PRO A 187 3.81 -6.68 20.70
N SER A 188 3.66 -7.93 20.26
CA SER A 188 2.41 -8.70 20.42
C SER A 188 2.09 -9.00 21.89
N GLU A 189 3.08 -9.01 22.75
CA GLU A 189 2.96 -9.24 24.20
C GLU A 189 2.19 -8.11 24.92
N THR A 190 2.24 -6.91 24.38
CA THR A 190 1.58 -5.72 24.95
C THR A 190 0.45 -5.16 24.08
N HIS A 191 0.39 -5.56 22.83
CA HIS A 191 -0.58 -5.09 21.85
C HIS A 191 -1.13 -6.29 21.08
N SER A 192 -2.19 -6.94 21.61
CA SER A 192 -2.78 -8.09 20.94
C SER A 192 -3.41 -7.72 19.60
N ASN A 193 -3.50 -8.67 18.69
CA ASN A 193 -4.09 -8.47 17.36
C ASN A 193 -5.55 -8.01 17.46
N GLU A 194 -6.32 -8.59 18.41
CA GLU A 194 -7.72 -8.24 18.65
C GLU A 194 -7.87 -6.81 19.18
N ALA A 195 -6.97 -6.37 20.08
CA ALA A 195 -6.98 -5.00 20.60
C ALA A 195 -6.68 -3.98 19.50
N LEU A 196 -5.68 -4.24 18.66
CA LEU A 196 -5.32 -3.40 17.51
C LEU A 196 -6.45 -3.33 16.48
N LEU A 197 -7.04 -4.48 16.13
CA LEU A 197 -8.20 -4.54 15.24
C LEU A 197 -9.38 -3.75 15.78
N ALA A 198 -9.73 -3.98 17.05
CA ALA A 198 -10.84 -3.27 17.69
C ALA A 198 -10.60 -1.75 17.77
N GLN A 199 -9.35 -1.32 18.01
CA GLN A 199 -8.97 0.09 17.99
C GLN A 199 -9.14 0.70 16.60
N ALA A 200 -8.65 0.03 15.54
CA ALA A 200 -8.79 0.48 14.17
C ALA A 200 -10.27 0.58 13.77
N LEU A 201 -11.05 -0.46 14.04
CA LEU A 201 -12.48 -0.47 13.74
C LEU A 201 -13.29 0.63 14.46
N ARG A 202 -12.87 1.08 15.64
CA ARG A 202 -13.53 2.20 16.34
C ARG A 202 -13.11 3.56 15.84
N ASN A 203 -11.84 3.74 15.51
CA ASN A 203 -11.22 5.07 15.40
C ASN A 203 -11.04 5.54 13.96
N VAL A 204 -10.94 4.63 12.98
CA VAL A 204 -10.78 4.99 11.56
C VAL A 204 -11.97 5.83 11.05
N ARG A 205 -11.66 6.89 10.31
CA ARG A 205 -12.60 7.88 9.76
C ARG A 205 -12.44 8.00 8.24
N ASP A 206 -13.37 8.72 7.64
CA ASP A 206 -13.31 9.10 6.22
C ASP A 206 -12.04 9.89 5.92
N GLY A 207 -11.38 9.53 4.82
CA GLY A 207 -10.13 10.12 4.38
C GLY A 207 -8.86 9.54 5.01
N ASP A 208 -8.96 8.64 5.99
CA ASP A 208 -7.79 8.10 6.67
C ASP A 208 -6.92 7.22 5.77
N VAL A 209 -5.61 7.47 5.83
CA VAL A 209 -4.58 6.60 5.28
C VAL A 209 -4.17 5.60 6.36
N LEU A 210 -4.39 4.32 6.09
CA LEU A 210 -4.04 3.21 6.98
C LEU A 210 -2.70 2.61 6.57
N MET A 211 -1.86 2.27 7.55
CA MET A 211 -0.52 1.74 7.32
C MET A 211 -0.31 0.42 8.07
N ALA A 212 0.15 -0.58 7.32
CA ALA A 212 0.69 -1.85 7.79
C ALA A 212 1.88 -2.27 6.91
N HIS A 213 2.45 -3.44 7.17
CA HIS A 213 3.58 -3.98 6.42
C HIS A 213 3.23 -5.35 5.81
N LEU A 214 3.95 -5.74 4.76
CA LEU A 214 3.86 -7.07 4.18
C LEU A 214 4.55 -8.16 5.04
N GLY A 215 4.96 -7.77 6.23
CA GLY A 215 5.55 -8.58 7.28
C GLY A 215 6.60 -7.80 8.06
N ILE A 216 6.72 -8.10 9.36
CA ILE A 216 7.61 -7.42 10.31
C ILE A 216 8.48 -8.44 11.04
N TRP A 217 9.75 -8.08 11.31
CA TRP A 217 10.69 -8.95 12.04
C TRP A 217 10.44 -8.99 13.55
N SER A 218 10.03 -7.86 14.13
CA SER A 218 9.95 -7.67 15.59
C SER A 218 8.70 -8.27 16.24
N ARG A 219 7.65 -8.56 15.46
CA ARG A 219 6.38 -9.04 16.00
C ARG A 219 6.29 -10.57 15.92
N ARG A 220 6.03 -11.23 17.06
CA ARG A 220 5.89 -12.70 17.16
C ARG A 220 4.58 -13.19 16.58
N ASP A 221 3.47 -12.53 16.96
CA ASP A 221 2.13 -12.87 16.51
C ASP A 221 1.75 -11.90 15.38
N PRO A 222 1.82 -12.31 14.12
CA PRO A 222 1.68 -11.39 12.98
C PRO A 222 0.27 -10.81 12.90
N PHE A 223 0.20 -9.51 12.60
CA PHE A 223 -1.08 -8.81 12.41
C PHE A 223 -1.73 -9.12 11.05
N ALA A 224 -1.01 -9.64 10.08
CA ALA A 224 -1.49 -9.89 8.72
C ALA A 224 -2.84 -10.64 8.64
N PRO A 225 -3.15 -11.65 9.48
CA PRO A 225 -4.48 -12.28 9.50
C PRO A 225 -5.62 -11.32 9.86
N MET A 226 -5.33 -10.21 10.55
CA MET A 226 -6.33 -9.21 10.95
C MET A 226 -6.74 -8.30 9.80
N ILE A 227 -6.01 -8.28 8.68
CA ILE A 227 -6.39 -7.50 7.49
C ILE A 227 -7.75 -7.95 6.94
N ASP A 228 -8.05 -9.24 6.98
CA ASP A 228 -9.35 -9.77 6.54
C ASP A 228 -10.53 -9.22 7.37
N PRO A 229 -10.59 -9.41 8.70
CA PRO A 229 -11.65 -8.85 9.52
C PRO A 229 -11.62 -7.31 9.58
N LEU A 230 -10.47 -6.65 9.42
CA LEU A 230 -10.38 -5.20 9.32
C LEU A 230 -11.13 -4.68 8.08
N VAL A 231 -10.83 -5.24 6.91
CA VAL A 231 -11.47 -4.85 5.66
C VAL A 231 -12.98 -5.13 5.73
N ALA A 232 -13.37 -6.31 6.21
CA ALA A 232 -14.78 -6.67 6.38
C ALA A 232 -15.51 -5.70 7.31
N GLY A 233 -14.94 -5.40 8.47
CA GLY A 233 -15.54 -4.51 9.46
C GLY A 233 -15.63 -3.05 8.99
N LEU A 234 -14.62 -2.55 8.27
CA LEU A 234 -14.68 -1.20 7.69
C LEU A 234 -15.73 -1.12 6.57
N LYS A 235 -15.86 -2.16 5.72
CA LYS A 235 -16.95 -2.24 4.74
C LYS A 235 -18.33 -2.28 5.39
N GLN A 236 -18.51 -3.02 6.48
CA GLN A 236 -19.76 -3.04 7.25
C GLN A 236 -20.10 -1.66 7.84
N ARG A 237 -19.11 -0.85 8.15
CA ARG A 237 -19.27 0.56 8.55
C ARG A 237 -19.58 1.49 7.37
N GLY A 238 -19.65 0.97 6.14
CA GLY A 238 -19.95 1.73 4.92
C GLY A 238 -18.73 2.35 4.24
N PHE A 239 -17.50 2.01 4.66
CA PHE A 239 -16.31 2.52 3.98
C PHE A 239 -16.02 1.80 2.66
N CYS A 240 -15.62 2.58 1.66
CA CYS A 240 -14.98 2.08 0.45
C CYS A 240 -13.46 2.25 0.55
N PHE A 241 -12.74 1.36 -0.13
CA PHE A 241 -11.29 1.41 -0.21
C PHE A 241 -10.88 1.96 -1.57
N ARG A 242 -9.92 2.90 -1.58
CA ARG A 242 -9.31 3.44 -2.80
C ARG A 242 -7.80 3.48 -2.66
N THR A 243 -7.11 3.60 -3.80
CA THR A 243 -5.67 3.85 -3.81
C THR A 243 -5.38 5.33 -3.59
N LEU A 244 -4.14 5.65 -3.20
CA LEU A 244 -3.72 7.04 -3.02
C LEU A 244 -3.73 7.87 -4.33
N ARG A 245 -3.85 7.24 -5.51
CA ARG A 245 -4.12 7.95 -6.77
C ARG A 245 -5.42 8.76 -6.72
N ASP A 246 -6.38 8.30 -5.93
CA ASP A 246 -7.68 8.95 -5.79
C ASP A 246 -7.73 9.92 -4.59
N HIS A 247 -6.67 9.96 -3.76
CA HIS A 247 -6.65 10.79 -2.57
C HIS A 247 -6.56 12.28 -2.92
N PRO A 248 -7.46 13.15 -2.40
CA PRO A 248 -7.51 14.57 -2.79
C PRO A 248 -6.19 15.31 -2.58
N GLY A 249 -5.46 15.02 -1.50
CA GLY A 249 -4.20 15.67 -1.15
C GLY A 249 -3.00 15.24 -2.01
N TYR A 250 -3.09 14.15 -2.78
CA TYR A 250 -1.98 13.63 -3.59
C TYR A 250 -2.27 13.62 -5.08
N ARG A 251 -3.53 13.79 -5.47
CA ARG A 251 -3.98 13.73 -6.87
C ARG A 251 -3.39 14.84 -7.75
N ALA A 252 -3.21 16.03 -7.19
CA ALA A 252 -2.72 17.19 -7.92
C ALA A 252 -1.20 17.15 -8.19
N GLU A 253 -0.44 16.32 -7.49
CA GLU A 253 1.01 16.21 -7.58
C GLU A 253 1.48 15.10 -8.53
N GLN A 254 0.54 14.30 -9.07
CA GLN A 254 0.89 13.23 -10.00
C GLN A 254 0.97 13.76 -11.43
N PRO A 255 2.10 13.53 -12.14
CA PRO A 255 2.16 13.86 -13.56
C PRO A 255 1.10 13.05 -14.32
N PRO A 256 0.52 13.58 -15.41
CA PRO A 256 -0.46 12.86 -16.20
C PRO A 256 0.13 11.52 -16.67
N ILE A 257 -0.63 10.43 -16.50
CA ILE A 257 -0.25 9.09 -16.93
C ILE A 257 -0.11 9.13 -18.46
N THR A 258 1.10 9.22 -18.94
CA THR A 258 1.37 9.05 -20.37
C THR A 258 1.22 7.57 -20.68
N LEU A 259 0.06 7.17 -21.16
CA LEU A 259 -0.12 5.86 -21.79
C LEU A 259 0.85 5.80 -22.98
N ALA A 260 1.92 5.02 -22.84
CA ALA A 260 2.80 4.73 -23.97
C ALA A 260 1.92 4.09 -25.05
N ALA A 261 1.71 4.80 -26.15
CA ALA A 261 1.01 4.27 -27.31
C ALA A 261 1.70 2.97 -27.73
N SER A 262 0.96 1.85 -27.67
CA SER A 262 1.41 0.58 -28.22
C SER A 262 1.67 0.80 -29.72
N ARG A 263 2.93 0.91 -30.10
CA ARG A 263 3.31 0.81 -31.51
C ARG A 263 3.14 -0.65 -31.89
N SER A 264 1.98 -0.97 -32.48
CA SER A 264 1.82 -2.17 -33.30
C SER A 264 2.80 -2.11 -34.47
N ARG A 265 3.68 -3.10 -34.55
CA ARG A 265 4.33 -3.54 -35.79
C ARG A 265 3.98 -4.97 -36.03
#